data_3f49692dfd380484d4c00f6d40d54d3d
#
_entry.id   3f49692dfd380484d4c00f6d40d54d3d
#
_cell.length_a   1.000
_cell.length_b   1.000
_cell.length_c   1.000
_cell.angle_alpha   90.00
_cell.angle_beta   90.00
_cell.angle_gamma   90.00
#
_symmetry.space_group_name_H-M   'P 1'
#
loop_
_entity.id
_entity.type
_entity.pdbx_description
1 polymer ?
#
loop_
_entity_poly.entity_id
_entity_poly.type
_entity_poly.pdbx_seq_one_letter_code
_entity_poly.pdbx_strand_id
1 'polypeptide(L)'
;MDFNDTPKQAEFRAKCRDWLDANANIKDDSKPKSISSAAENDLKTIIKRAKDWQKKKYEAGWAMLHWPEEYGGINASPIERIIWTQEQAKFDVPGSIFEIGLGMCGPVLMEYATEEQKKRYLPPMAEGKEIWCQLFSEPSAGSDVAGLRSKAEKDGDDWIINGQKVWTSGAHYSDSVSYTHLRAHETDLN
;
A
#
# COMPACT_ATOMS: atom_id res chain seq x y z
N MET A 1 -15.96 17.79 -23.15
CA MET A 1 -15.49 16.54 -22.50
C MET A 1 -16.66 16.04 -21.67
N ASP A 2 -17.13 14.81 -21.87
CA ASP A 2 -18.24 14.26 -21.09
C ASP A 2 -17.69 13.56 -19.86
N PHE A 3 -18.16 13.97 -18.68
CA PHE A 3 -17.76 13.40 -17.38
C PHE A 3 -18.83 12.48 -16.77
N ASN A 4 -19.89 12.20 -17.53
CA ASN A 4 -20.93 11.29 -17.07
C ASN A 4 -20.45 9.84 -17.13
N ASP A 5 -20.90 9.04 -16.18
CA ASP A 5 -20.61 7.61 -16.20
C ASP A 5 -21.31 6.95 -17.40
N THR A 6 -20.62 6.04 -18.04
CA THR A 6 -21.28 5.07 -18.94
C THR A 6 -22.20 4.14 -18.12
N PRO A 7 -23.15 3.43 -18.77
CA PRO A 7 -24.03 2.50 -18.03
C PRO A 7 -23.24 1.48 -17.18
N LYS A 8 -22.15 0.93 -17.69
CA LYS A 8 -21.27 0.01 -16.94
C LYS A 8 -20.59 0.68 -15.74
N GLN A 9 -20.13 1.91 -15.91
CA GLN A 9 -19.52 2.67 -14.81
C GLN A 9 -20.54 3.05 -13.73
N ALA A 10 -21.76 3.43 -14.13
CA ALA A 10 -22.84 3.72 -13.21
C ALA A 10 -23.24 2.47 -12.39
N GLU A 11 -23.31 1.29 -13.02
CA GLU A 11 -23.53 0.02 -12.32
C GLU A 11 -22.41 -0.27 -11.32
N PHE A 12 -21.16 -0.11 -11.72
CA PHE A 12 -20.02 -0.31 -10.82
C PHE A 12 -20.06 0.68 -9.65
N ARG A 13 -20.39 1.95 -9.91
CA ARG A 13 -20.54 2.97 -8.87
C ARG A 13 -21.65 2.62 -7.87
N ALA A 14 -22.77 2.10 -8.35
CA ALA A 14 -23.86 1.65 -7.48
C ALA A 14 -23.39 0.52 -6.57
N LYS A 15 -22.69 -0.50 -7.11
CA LYS A 15 -22.10 -1.60 -6.31
C LYS A 15 -21.12 -1.09 -5.25
N CYS A 16 -20.27 -0.11 -5.59
CA CYS A 16 -19.34 0.52 -4.62
C CYS A 16 -20.12 1.18 -3.48
N ARG A 17 -21.15 1.96 -3.82
CA ARG A 17 -21.96 2.69 -2.86
C ARG A 17 -22.73 1.74 -1.93
N ASP A 18 -23.43 0.76 -2.48
CA ASP A 18 -24.20 -0.21 -1.72
C ASP A 18 -23.32 -0.94 -0.69
N TRP A 19 -22.10 -1.34 -1.11
CA TRP A 19 -21.19 -1.97 -0.19
C TRP A 19 -20.68 -1.01 0.89
N LEU A 20 -20.34 0.23 0.53
CA LEU A 20 -19.86 1.24 1.47
C LEU A 20 -20.94 1.65 2.47
N ASP A 21 -22.18 1.86 2.01
CA ASP A 21 -23.34 2.17 2.88
C ASP A 21 -23.61 1.06 3.92
N ALA A 22 -23.38 -0.20 3.54
CA ALA A 22 -23.55 -1.33 4.45
C ALA A 22 -22.35 -1.52 5.42
N ASN A 23 -21.19 -0.93 5.16
CA ASN A 23 -19.95 -1.27 5.85
C ASN A 23 -19.23 -0.10 6.52
N ALA A 24 -19.59 1.14 6.23
CA ALA A 24 -18.98 2.34 6.76
C ALA A 24 -20.01 3.45 7.04
N ASN A 25 -19.68 4.37 7.94
CA ASN A 25 -20.52 5.53 8.21
C ASN A 25 -20.19 6.66 7.23
N ILE A 26 -21.20 7.40 6.79
CA ILE A 26 -20.99 8.63 6.01
C ILE A 26 -20.20 9.63 6.86
N LYS A 27 -19.30 10.37 6.25
CA LYS A 27 -18.56 11.45 6.91
C LYS A 27 -19.52 12.50 7.44
N ASP A 28 -19.31 12.91 8.65
CA ASP A 28 -19.97 14.05 9.27
C ASP A 28 -19.08 15.29 9.08
N ASP A 29 -19.38 16.07 8.05
CA ASP A 29 -18.62 17.29 7.73
C ASP A 29 -18.79 18.41 8.79
N SER A 30 -19.72 18.27 9.72
CA SER A 30 -19.88 19.20 10.85
C SER A 30 -18.84 18.99 11.95
N LYS A 31 -18.22 17.81 11.98
CA LYS A 31 -17.15 17.52 12.93
C LYS A 31 -15.84 18.12 12.42
N PRO A 32 -15.14 18.91 13.24
CA PRO A 32 -13.82 19.39 12.86
C PRO A 32 -12.97 18.17 12.47
N LYS A 33 -12.26 18.26 11.35
CA LYS A 33 -11.20 17.30 10.99
C LYS A 33 -10.14 17.40 12.07
N SER A 34 -10.39 16.76 13.21
CA SER A 34 -9.50 16.78 14.34
C SER A 34 -8.23 16.06 13.96
N ILE A 35 -7.19 16.83 13.72
CA ILE A 35 -5.81 16.34 13.62
C ILE A 35 -5.33 15.87 15.00
N SER A 36 -6.07 16.14 16.06
CA SER A 36 -5.68 15.77 17.40
C SER A 36 -6.84 15.78 18.40
N SER A 37 -7.52 14.68 18.57
CA SER A 37 -7.91 14.33 19.93
C SER A 37 -6.82 13.36 20.44
N ALA A 38 -6.12 13.74 21.48
CA ALA A 38 -4.99 12.98 22.04
C ALA A 38 -5.39 11.56 22.51
N ALA A 39 -6.67 11.27 22.63
CA ALA A 39 -7.20 9.97 23.03
C ALA A 39 -7.48 9.01 21.84
N GLU A 40 -7.62 9.54 20.61
CA GLU A 40 -7.78 8.72 19.38
C GLU A 40 -6.46 8.50 18.64
N ASN A 41 -5.39 9.17 19.06
CA ASN A 41 -4.07 9.15 18.42
C ASN A 41 -3.13 8.07 18.95
N ASP A 42 -3.63 7.05 19.61
CA ASP A 42 -2.79 5.88 19.86
C ASP A 42 -2.55 5.17 18.52
N LEU A 43 -1.29 5.18 18.09
CA LEU A 43 -0.83 4.55 16.85
C LEU A 43 -1.33 3.10 16.72
N LYS A 44 -1.38 2.36 17.83
CA LYS A 44 -1.91 0.98 17.86
C LYS A 44 -3.38 0.93 17.45
N THR A 45 -4.19 1.86 17.93
CA THR A 45 -5.61 1.97 17.59
C THR A 45 -5.79 2.31 16.11
N ILE A 46 -4.99 3.24 15.58
CA ILE A 46 -5.01 3.61 14.16
C ILE A 46 -4.65 2.40 13.29
N ILE A 47 -3.57 1.70 13.61
CA ILE A 47 -3.13 0.51 12.88
C ILE A 47 -4.21 -0.58 12.95
N LYS A 48 -4.77 -0.83 14.13
CA LYS A 48 -5.83 -1.83 14.29
C LYS A 48 -7.05 -1.50 13.41
N ARG A 49 -7.56 -0.28 13.45
CA ARG A 49 -8.69 0.17 12.62
C ARG A 49 -8.38 0.01 11.13
N ALA A 50 -7.16 0.36 10.70
CA ALA A 50 -6.75 0.22 9.31
C ALA A 50 -6.64 -1.26 8.88
N LYS A 51 -6.09 -2.14 9.74
CA LYS A 51 -6.03 -3.59 9.50
C LYS A 51 -7.44 -4.21 9.42
N ASP A 52 -8.32 -3.86 10.35
CA ASP A 52 -9.71 -4.34 10.36
C ASP A 52 -10.47 -3.91 9.09
N TRP A 53 -10.29 -2.66 8.65
CA TRP A 53 -10.88 -2.15 7.42
C TRP A 53 -10.30 -2.82 6.16
N GLN A 54 -8.99 -3.00 6.10
CA GLN A 54 -8.34 -3.68 4.98
C GLN A 54 -8.80 -5.13 4.86
N LYS A 55 -8.89 -5.84 5.99
CA LYS A 55 -9.42 -7.20 6.03
C LYS A 55 -10.86 -7.27 5.53
N LYS A 56 -11.74 -6.36 6.00
CA LYS A 56 -13.13 -6.28 5.55
C LYS A 56 -13.23 -6.07 4.03
N LYS A 57 -12.41 -5.17 3.47
CA LYS A 57 -12.31 -4.98 2.01
C LYS A 57 -11.81 -6.24 1.30
N TYR A 58 -10.81 -6.91 1.86
CA TYR A 58 -10.25 -8.12 1.29
C TYR A 58 -11.29 -9.24 1.17
N GLU A 59 -12.01 -9.52 2.26
CA GLU A 59 -13.06 -10.54 2.31
C GLU A 59 -14.21 -10.27 1.33
N ALA A 60 -14.42 -9.02 0.96
CA ALA A 60 -15.45 -8.58 0.02
C ALA A 60 -14.93 -8.31 -1.41
N GLY A 61 -13.64 -8.54 -1.70
CA GLY A 61 -13.04 -8.31 -3.02
C GLY A 61 -12.74 -6.84 -3.35
N TRP A 62 -12.78 -5.93 -2.37
CA TRP A 62 -12.55 -4.49 -2.56
C TRP A 62 -11.14 -4.02 -2.19
N ALA A 63 -10.25 -4.93 -1.75
CA ALA A 63 -8.94 -4.53 -1.22
C ALA A 63 -7.93 -4.17 -2.30
N MET A 64 -7.83 -4.95 -3.37
CA MET A 64 -6.82 -4.82 -4.42
C MET A 64 -7.48 -4.75 -5.80
N LEU A 65 -8.25 -3.69 -6.04
CA LEU A 65 -9.04 -3.54 -7.27
C LEU A 65 -8.23 -3.72 -8.55
N HIS A 66 -6.97 -3.26 -8.56
CA HIS A 66 -6.11 -3.27 -9.75
C HIS A 66 -5.24 -4.52 -9.90
N TRP A 67 -5.22 -5.40 -8.90
CA TRP A 67 -4.46 -6.63 -9.02
C TRP A 67 -5.16 -7.64 -9.94
N PRO A 68 -4.39 -8.55 -10.56
CA PRO A 68 -4.95 -9.70 -11.26
C PRO A 68 -5.82 -10.57 -10.33
N GLU A 69 -6.80 -11.24 -10.92
CA GLU A 69 -7.71 -12.12 -10.17
C GLU A 69 -6.98 -13.26 -9.45
N GLU A 70 -5.91 -13.78 -10.06
CA GLU A 70 -5.05 -14.83 -9.49
C GLU A 70 -4.39 -14.42 -8.16
N TYR A 71 -4.24 -13.10 -7.92
CA TYR A 71 -3.70 -12.53 -6.67
C TYR A 71 -4.78 -11.85 -5.82
N GLY A 72 -6.06 -12.14 -6.09
CA GLY A 72 -7.19 -11.66 -5.31
C GLY A 72 -7.69 -10.27 -5.69
N GLY A 73 -7.26 -9.71 -6.80
CA GLY A 73 -7.81 -8.49 -7.39
C GLY A 73 -9.02 -8.76 -8.27
N ILE A 74 -9.51 -7.72 -8.93
CA ILE A 74 -10.62 -7.80 -9.90
C ILE A 74 -10.26 -7.21 -11.28
N ASN A 75 -8.99 -6.99 -11.56
CA ASN A 75 -8.50 -6.33 -12.78
C ASN A 75 -9.23 -5.02 -13.09
N ALA A 76 -9.60 -4.25 -12.07
CA ALA A 76 -10.35 -3.01 -12.23
C ALA A 76 -9.61 -2.03 -13.13
N SER A 77 -10.32 -1.49 -14.10
CA SER A 77 -9.83 -0.43 -14.97
C SER A 77 -9.46 0.83 -14.18
N PRO A 78 -8.61 1.71 -14.73
CA PRO A 78 -8.28 2.98 -14.07
C PRO A 78 -9.51 3.81 -13.68
N ILE A 79 -10.56 3.80 -14.51
CA ILE A 79 -11.79 4.55 -14.23
C ILE A 79 -12.59 3.92 -13.08
N GLU A 80 -12.65 2.59 -12.99
CA GLU A 80 -13.30 1.90 -11.87
C GLU A 80 -12.58 2.18 -10.55
N ARG A 81 -11.25 2.27 -10.56
CA ARG A 81 -10.46 2.69 -9.39
C ARG A 81 -10.76 4.13 -8.95
N ILE A 82 -10.94 5.04 -9.91
CA ILE A 82 -11.35 6.41 -9.65
C ILE A 82 -12.75 6.44 -9.04
N ILE A 83 -13.69 5.68 -9.59
CA ILE A 83 -15.07 5.57 -9.07
C ILE A 83 -15.05 5.08 -7.61
N TRP A 84 -14.30 4.01 -7.31
CA TRP A 84 -14.15 3.53 -5.95
C TRP A 84 -13.61 4.61 -5.01
N THR A 85 -12.56 5.31 -5.42
CA THR A 85 -11.94 6.38 -4.61
C THR A 85 -12.93 7.52 -4.35
N GLN A 86 -13.71 7.92 -5.36
CA GLN A 86 -14.75 8.95 -5.22
C GLN A 86 -15.86 8.54 -4.25
N GLU A 87 -16.34 7.31 -4.36
CA GLU A 87 -17.39 6.83 -3.46
C GLU A 87 -16.85 6.65 -2.04
N GLN A 88 -15.69 6.00 -1.86
CA GLN A 88 -15.08 5.84 -0.53
C GLN A 88 -14.77 7.17 0.17
N ALA A 89 -14.45 8.22 -0.59
CA ALA A 89 -14.14 9.54 -0.03
C ALA A 89 -15.30 10.17 0.76
N LYS A 90 -16.52 9.71 0.55
CA LYS A 90 -17.74 10.18 1.25
C LYS A 90 -17.92 9.55 2.65
N PHE A 91 -17.15 8.50 2.95
CA PHE A 91 -17.31 7.71 4.17
C PHE A 91 -16.18 7.95 5.16
N ASP A 92 -16.47 7.82 6.45
CA ASP A 92 -15.49 7.86 7.54
C ASP A 92 -14.79 6.51 7.65
N VAL A 93 -13.74 6.35 6.87
CA VAL A 93 -12.91 5.15 6.82
C VAL A 93 -11.46 5.48 7.22
N PRO A 94 -10.74 4.52 7.81
CA PRO A 94 -9.33 4.74 8.17
C PRO A 94 -8.49 5.11 6.95
N GLY A 95 -7.52 5.99 7.14
CA GLY A 95 -6.48 6.23 6.14
C GLY A 95 -5.73 4.95 5.80
N SER A 96 -5.30 4.81 4.55
CA SER A 96 -4.56 3.63 4.12
C SER A 96 -3.11 3.71 4.60
N ILE A 97 -2.68 2.70 5.33
CA ILE A 97 -1.28 2.45 5.70
C ILE A 97 -0.67 1.34 4.83
N PHE A 98 -1.43 0.83 3.86
CA PHE A 98 -1.06 -0.29 3.00
C PHE A 98 -0.66 0.14 1.58
N GLU A 99 -0.69 1.43 1.27
CA GLU A 99 -0.46 1.94 -0.10
C GLU A 99 0.90 1.55 -0.66
N ILE A 100 1.95 1.61 0.17
CA ILE A 100 3.30 1.20 -0.25
C ILE A 100 3.31 -0.30 -0.59
N GLY A 101 2.77 -1.14 0.28
CA GLY A 101 2.67 -2.57 0.02
C GLY A 101 1.84 -2.87 -1.23
N LEU A 102 0.58 -2.46 -1.22
CA LEU A 102 -0.38 -2.83 -2.26
C LEU A 102 -0.12 -2.14 -3.62
N GLY A 103 0.32 -0.89 -3.58
CA GLY A 103 0.49 -0.08 -4.79
C GLY A 103 1.88 -0.08 -5.39
N MET A 104 2.91 -0.44 -4.63
CA MET A 104 4.31 -0.40 -5.06
C MET A 104 4.99 -1.76 -4.93
N CYS A 105 5.05 -2.34 -3.72
CA CYS A 105 5.77 -3.60 -3.49
C CYS A 105 5.06 -4.79 -4.13
N GLY A 106 3.73 -4.86 -4.03
CA GLY A 106 2.93 -5.94 -4.61
C GLY A 106 3.12 -6.09 -6.12
N PRO A 107 2.97 -5.03 -6.93
CA PRO A 107 3.26 -5.07 -8.37
C PRO A 107 4.68 -5.55 -8.70
N VAL A 108 5.68 -5.11 -7.95
CA VAL A 108 7.08 -5.56 -8.14
C VAL A 108 7.22 -7.05 -7.81
N LEU A 109 6.59 -7.51 -6.73
CA LEU A 109 6.60 -8.95 -6.39
C LEU A 109 5.89 -9.78 -7.45
N MET A 110 4.76 -9.32 -7.97
CA MET A 110 4.03 -10.03 -9.04
C MET A 110 4.87 -10.19 -10.30
N GLU A 111 5.69 -9.20 -10.64
CA GLU A 111 6.51 -9.21 -11.86
C GLU A 111 7.82 -10.00 -11.69
N TYR A 112 8.53 -9.80 -10.55
CA TYR A 112 9.92 -10.25 -10.42
C TYR A 112 10.17 -11.35 -9.38
N ALA A 113 9.22 -11.60 -8.48
CA ALA A 113 9.42 -12.60 -7.44
C ALA A 113 9.19 -14.03 -7.94
N THR A 114 9.80 -15.00 -7.26
CA THR A 114 9.50 -16.42 -7.48
C THR A 114 8.07 -16.76 -7.04
N GLU A 115 7.50 -17.83 -7.56
CA GLU A 115 6.15 -18.27 -7.17
C GLU A 115 6.05 -18.58 -5.66
N GLU A 116 7.13 -19.05 -5.05
CA GLU A 116 7.21 -19.26 -3.61
C GLU A 116 7.12 -17.94 -2.84
N GLN A 117 7.87 -16.91 -3.28
CA GLN A 117 7.83 -15.57 -2.70
C GLN A 117 6.46 -14.91 -2.88
N LYS A 118 5.85 -15.02 -4.06
CA LYS A 118 4.49 -14.52 -4.33
C LYS A 118 3.48 -15.12 -3.37
N LYS A 119 3.49 -16.45 -3.22
CA LYS A 119 2.61 -17.16 -2.27
C LYS A 119 2.84 -16.79 -0.82
N ARG A 120 4.09 -16.45 -0.45
CA ARG A 120 4.43 -16.04 0.92
C ARG A 120 3.99 -14.60 1.22
N TYR A 121 4.19 -13.66 0.30
CA TYR A 121 4.10 -12.24 0.59
C TYR A 121 2.81 -11.58 0.12
N LEU A 122 2.24 -11.95 -1.04
CA LEU A 122 1.08 -11.26 -1.58
C LEU A 122 -0.20 -11.45 -0.74
N PRO A 123 -0.56 -12.67 -0.26
CA PRO A 123 -1.78 -12.83 0.52
C PRO A 123 -1.80 -12.03 1.82
N PRO A 124 -0.79 -12.10 2.71
CA PRO A 124 -0.82 -11.35 3.97
C PRO A 124 -0.74 -9.83 3.75
N MET A 125 -0.08 -9.36 2.68
CA MET A 125 -0.09 -7.96 2.28
C MET A 125 -1.50 -7.52 1.87
N ALA A 126 -2.16 -8.30 1.03
CA ALA A 126 -3.50 -8.03 0.53
C ALA A 126 -4.56 -8.00 1.65
N GLU A 127 -4.47 -8.94 2.56
CA GLU A 127 -5.35 -9.11 3.71
C GLU A 127 -5.16 -8.04 4.80
N GLY A 128 -4.05 -7.29 4.72
CA GLY A 128 -3.69 -6.28 5.72
C GLY A 128 -3.06 -6.87 7.00
N LYS A 129 -2.59 -8.11 6.94
CA LYS A 129 -1.83 -8.72 8.04
C LYS A 129 -0.44 -8.14 8.15
N GLU A 130 0.23 -7.93 7.02
CA GLU A 130 1.57 -7.36 6.93
C GLU A 130 1.53 -5.95 6.32
N ILE A 131 2.18 -5.02 6.99
CA ILE A 131 2.38 -3.65 6.52
C ILE A 131 3.79 -3.56 5.94
N TRP A 132 3.91 -2.94 4.77
CA TRP A 132 5.17 -2.76 4.08
C TRP A 132 5.56 -1.30 4.02
N CYS A 133 6.84 -1.01 4.19
CA CYS A 133 7.40 0.31 3.94
C CYS A 133 8.49 0.27 2.87
N GLN A 134 8.97 1.46 2.51
CA GLN A 134 9.97 1.65 1.47
C GLN A 134 11.21 2.36 2.06
N LEU A 135 12.37 1.72 1.90
CA LEU A 135 13.65 2.23 2.35
C LEU A 135 14.53 2.56 1.12
N PHE A 136 14.24 3.69 0.47
CA PHE A 136 14.91 4.08 -0.78
C PHE A 136 15.87 5.24 -0.56
N SER A 137 15.36 6.38 -0.07
CA SER A 137 16.15 7.60 0.07
C SER A 137 17.26 7.48 1.12
N GLU A 138 18.38 8.14 0.85
CA GLU A 138 19.50 8.29 1.75
C GLU A 138 19.78 9.77 2.03
N PRO A 139 20.56 10.13 3.06
CA PRO A 139 20.87 11.54 3.35
C PRO A 139 21.46 12.30 2.15
N SER A 140 22.17 11.61 1.26
CA SER A 140 22.82 12.17 0.08
C SER A 140 22.18 11.76 -1.25
N ALA A 141 21.14 10.94 -1.25
CA ALA A 141 20.52 10.38 -2.45
C ALA A 141 19.00 10.28 -2.32
N GLY A 142 18.29 11.13 -3.04
CA GLY A 142 16.84 11.09 -3.17
C GLY A 142 16.46 10.79 -4.61
N SER A 143 16.17 11.83 -5.40
CA SER A 143 15.91 11.68 -6.84
C SER A 143 17.12 11.18 -7.61
N ASP A 144 18.32 11.46 -7.13
CA ASP A 144 19.58 10.88 -7.65
C ASP A 144 19.76 9.47 -7.07
N VAL A 145 19.14 8.48 -7.71
CA VAL A 145 19.26 7.06 -7.33
C VAL A 145 20.68 6.53 -7.52
N ALA A 146 21.43 7.09 -8.48
CA ALA A 146 22.83 6.71 -8.72
C ALA A 146 23.75 7.11 -7.56
N GLY A 147 23.36 8.10 -6.75
CA GLY A 147 24.08 8.54 -5.55
C GLY A 147 23.93 7.66 -4.32
N LEU A 148 23.27 6.51 -4.41
CA LEU A 148 23.09 5.55 -3.31
C LEU A 148 24.45 5.06 -2.78
N ARG A 149 24.54 4.90 -1.46
CA ARG A 149 25.74 4.39 -0.77
C ARG A 149 25.49 3.15 0.08
N SER A 150 24.23 2.84 0.38
CA SER A 150 23.91 1.62 1.11
C SER A 150 24.33 0.39 0.30
N LYS A 151 24.96 -0.57 0.96
CA LYS A 151 25.46 -1.81 0.36
C LYS A 151 24.82 -3.00 1.03
N ALA A 152 24.62 -4.07 0.25
CA ALA A 152 24.30 -5.40 0.75
C ALA A 152 25.35 -6.38 0.21
N GLU A 153 26.10 -6.99 1.10
CA GLU A 153 27.18 -7.93 0.80
C GLU A 153 26.77 -9.32 1.30
N LYS A 154 26.95 -10.32 0.45
CA LYS A 154 26.62 -11.71 0.81
C LYS A 154 27.70 -12.29 1.71
N ASP A 155 27.29 -12.90 2.84
CA ASP A 155 28.16 -13.61 3.76
C ASP A 155 27.56 -14.99 4.07
N GLY A 156 28.02 -16.02 3.39
CA GLY A 156 27.42 -17.37 3.45
C GLY A 156 25.97 -17.34 2.96
N ASP A 157 25.05 -17.73 3.84
CA ASP A 157 23.60 -17.72 3.57
C ASP A 157 22.92 -16.40 3.97
N ASP A 158 23.64 -15.49 4.63
CA ASP A 158 23.14 -14.21 5.12
C ASP A 158 23.55 -13.05 4.20
N TRP A 159 22.94 -11.87 4.45
CA TRP A 159 23.29 -10.60 3.84
C TRP A 159 23.67 -9.58 4.91
N ILE A 160 24.85 -8.99 4.79
CA ILE A 160 25.30 -7.89 5.63
C ILE A 160 24.91 -6.59 4.95
N ILE A 161 24.04 -5.79 5.61
CA ILE A 161 23.55 -4.52 5.08
C ILE A 161 24.20 -3.38 5.86
N ASN A 162 24.89 -2.49 5.13
CA ASN A 162 25.51 -1.28 5.66
C ASN A 162 24.97 -0.06 4.93
N GLY A 163 24.44 0.92 5.68
CA GLY A 163 23.91 2.16 5.12
C GLY A 163 22.95 2.87 6.05
N GLN A 164 22.44 4.00 5.58
CA GLN A 164 21.43 4.79 6.28
C GLN A 164 20.32 5.19 5.33
N LYS A 165 19.09 4.90 5.67
CA LYS A 165 17.89 5.33 4.95
C LYS A 165 17.16 6.41 5.71
N VAL A 166 16.52 7.35 4.98
CA VAL A 166 15.76 8.47 5.52
C VAL A 166 14.38 8.55 4.86
N TRP A 167 13.45 9.30 5.46
CA TRP A 167 12.10 9.51 4.94
C TRP A 167 11.30 8.22 4.76
N THR A 168 11.52 7.27 5.65
CA THR A 168 10.93 5.92 5.61
C THR A 168 9.56 5.93 6.29
N SER A 169 8.55 6.44 5.59
CA SER A 169 7.19 6.54 6.14
C SER A 169 6.67 5.19 6.61
N GLY A 170 6.26 5.13 7.88
CA GLY A 170 5.68 3.93 8.47
C GLY A 170 6.68 2.85 8.89
N ALA A 171 7.99 3.02 8.72
CA ALA A 171 8.98 1.99 9.02
C ALA A 171 8.90 1.44 10.46
N HIS A 172 8.55 2.30 11.44
CA HIS A 172 8.48 1.93 12.85
C HIS A 172 7.29 1.03 13.23
N TYR A 173 6.36 0.78 12.30
CA TYR A 173 5.25 -0.17 12.48
C TYR A 173 5.09 -1.15 11.32
N SER A 174 6.03 -1.16 10.38
CA SER A 174 5.98 -2.08 9.23
C SER A 174 6.59 -3.43 9.57
N ASP A 175 6.00 -4.47 8.99
CA ASP A 175 6.43 -5.86 9.17
C ASP A 175 7.49 -6.23 8.12
N SER A 176 7.51 -5.55 6.98
CA SER A 176 8.40 -5.83 5.84
C SER A 176 8.82 -4.57 5.12
N VAL A 177 9.92 -4.64 4.37
CA VAL A 177 10.49 -3.49 3.66
C VAL A 177 10.80 -3.80 2.21
N SER A 178 10.64 -2.80 1.33
CA SER A 178 11.27 -2.74 0.02
C SER A 178 12.52 -1.85 0.14
N TYR A 179 13.66 -2.37 -0.23
CA TYR A 179 14.97 -1.76 0.02
C TYR A 179 15.79 -1.64 -1.25
N THR A 180 16.43 -0.49 -1.45
CA THR A 180 17.40 -0.28 -2.52
C THR A 180 18.84 -0.26 -1.98
N HIS A 181 19.76 -0.91 -2.69
CA HIS A 181 21.18 -0.95 -2.35
C HIS A 181 22.04 -1.11 -3.60
N LEU A 182 23.33 -0.75 -3.49
CA LEU A 182 24.33 -1.12 -4.46
C LEU A 182 24.78 -2.56 -4.23
N ARG A 183 24.97 -3.33 -5.30
CA ARG A 183 25.65 -4.62 -5.24
C ARG A 183 27.15 -4.40 -5.13
N ALA A 184 27.89 -5.38 -4.56
CA ALA A 184 29.34 -5.28 -4.34
C ALA A 184 30.17 -4.97 -5.61
N HIS A 185 29.64 -5.29 -6.81
CA HIS A 185 30.29 -5.08 -8.09
C HIS A 185 29.83 -3.82 -8.86
N GLU A 186 28.86 -3.08 -8.35
CA GLU A 186 28.34 -1.86 -9.01
C GLU A 186 29.15 -0.60 -8.64
N THR A 187 30.12 -0.73 -7.73
CA THR A 187 31.02 0.36 -7.32
C THR A 187 32.25 0.50 -8.21
N ASP A 188 32.51 -0.43 -9.12
CA ASP A 188 33.69 -0.46 -9.98
C ASP A 188 33.46 0.18 -11.36
N LEU A 189 32.33 0.88 -11.56
CA LEU A 189 31.99 1.52 -12.83
C LEU A 189 32.26 3.03 -12.87
N ASN A 190 33.29 3.51 -12.14
CA ASN A 190 33.83 4.87 -12.30
C ASN A 190 35.33 4.84 -12.61
#